data_5be1f32a145a6a9e685d1ef77b1bedbd
#
_entry.id   5be1f32a145a6a9e685d1ef77b1bedbd
#
_cell.length_a   1.000
_cell.length_b   1.000
_cell.length_c   1.000
_cell.angle_alpha   90.00
_cell.angle_beta   90.00
_cell.angle_gamma   90.00
#
_symmetry.space_group_name_H-M   'P 1'
#
loop_
_entity.id
_entity.type
_entity.pdbx_description
1 polymer ?
#
loop_
_entity_poly.entity_id
_entity_poly.type
_entity_poly.pdbx_seq_one_letter_code
_entity_poly.pdbx_strand_id
1 'polypeptide(L)'
;MKYVIFVSDKNKFMDKILNISTVSDYNAYWGIEDRHPLVNVLEGSQITHPIRNCRKNFGLYVIFLKDVRCADYLKYGREEYDYQENTLVFVSPGQVFGYPEDGSTYQAKGWCLYFGPDLLRGTQLGRHIKDYTFFSYNVHEALHLSLQERETIIDCMKKIDEEIKNGTDKHSNTIIASAIELLLNYCDRFYDRQFITRKKANKDILTRFEELLDEYFTSWKPQRYGTPTVAYCADQLHLSPNYFGDLIKKETGKSAQEYVQGKIMDTAKDLLVLNQKSISEIAYALGYQYPQYFSRAFKKAVGCTPNEFRLRN
;
A
#
# COMPACT_ATOMS: atom_id res chain seq x y z
N MET A 1 48.05 38.29 6.61
CA MET A 1 47.26 37.63 5.57
C MET A 1 46.35 36.61 6.25
N LYS A 2 45.09 36.99 6.58
CA LYS A 2 44.13 36.09 7.24
C LYS A 2 43.25 35.44 6.15
N TYR A 3 43.34 34.14 6.01
CA TYR A 3 42.43 33.37 5.17
C TYR A 3 41.09 33.24 5.89
N VAL A 4 40.05 33.86 5.36
CA VAL A 4 38.68 33.64 5.74
C VAL A 4 38.18 32.40 4.99
N ILE A 5 37.98 31.30 5.71
CA ILE A 5 37.35 30.09 5.18
C ILE A 5 35.85 30.36 5.17
N PHE A 6 35.27 30.54 3.99
CA PHE A 6 33.83 30.47 3.80
C PHE A 6 33.39 29.01 3.97
N VAL A 7 32.88 28.67 5.15
CA VAL A 7 32.11 27.44 5.36
C VAL A 7 30.73 27.72 4.76
N SER A 8 30.46 27.09 3.65
CA SER A 8 29.17 27.07 2.99
C SER A 8 28.18 26.37 3.93
N ASP A 9 27.26 27.13 4.52
CA ASP A 9 26.10 26.63 5.28
C ASP A 9 25.11 25.92 4.32
N LYS A 10 25.44 24.69 3.96
CA LYS A 10 24.56 23.75 3.24
C LYS A 10 23.89 22.78 4.20
N ASN A 11 23.28 23.24 5.29
CA ASN A 11 22.45 22.36 6.12
C ASN A 11 21.57 23.19 7.06
N LYS A 12 20.41 23.60 6.57
CA LYS A 12 19.24 23.91 7.43
C LYS A 12 17.94 24.10 6.63
N PHE A 13 17.58 23.19 5.73
CA PHE A 13 16.16 22.95 5.48
C PHE A 13 15.77 21.74 6.33
N MET A 14 15.32 21.98 7.56
CA MET A 14 14.59 20.96 8.31
C MET A 14 13.33 20.70 7.48
N ASP A 15 13.21 19.49 6.97
CA ASP A 15 12.06 18.99 6.20
C ASP A 15 10.79 19.12 7.06
N LYS A 16 10.10 20.26 6.96
CA LYS A 16 8.95 20.59 7.81
C LYS A 16 7.76 19.81 7.31
N ILE A 17 7.29 18.85 8.10
CA ILE A 17 6.06 18.11 7.82
C ILE A 17 4.88 18.96 8.27
N LEU A 18 3.97 19.27 7.34
CA LEU A 18 2.71 19.96 7.62
C LEU A 18 1.68 18.95 8.14
N ASN A 19 1.11 19.19 9.32
CA ASN A 19 0.02 18.34 9.84
C ASN A 19 -1.32 18.83 9.27
N ILE A 20 -2.05 17.93 8.63
CA ILE A 20 -3.41 18.11 8.11
C ILE A 20 -4.32 17.17 8.90
N SER A 21 -4.89 17.65 9.99
CA SER A 21 -5.68 16.81 10.91
C SER A 21 -7.17 16.81 10.58
N THR A 22 -7.68 17.90 10.00
CA THR A 22 -9.10 18.09 9.68
C THR A 22 -9.31 18.50 8.24
N VAL A 23 -10.56 18.39 7.76
CA VAL A 23 -10.97 18.89 6.43
C VAL A 23 -10.72 20.39 6.34
N SER A 24 -10.99 21.15 7.41
CA SER A 24 -10.74 22.59 7.46
C SER A 24 -9.26 22.95 7.33
N ASP A 25 -8.34 22.18 7.97
CA ASP A 25 -6.89 22.37 7.78
C ASP A 25 -6.51 22.22 6.30
N TYR A 26 -7.11 21.23 5.63
CA TYR A 26 -6.78 20.98 4.22
C TYR A 26 -7.42 21.98 3.28
N ASN A 27 -8.65 22.46 3.57
CA ASN A 27 -9.28 23.57 2.86
C ASN A 27 -8.44 24.86 2.99
N ALA A 28 -7.96 25.18 4.19
CA ALA A 28 -7.07 26.31 4.42
C ALA A 28 -5.75 26.20 3.63
N TYR A 29 -5.16 24.99 3.54
CA TYR A 29 -3.98 24.76 2.71
C TYR A 29 -4.22 25.04 1.23
N TRP A 30 -5.42 24.72 0.72
CA TRP A 30 -5.82 24.96 -0.65
C TRP A 30 -6.36 26.39 -0.88
N GLY A 31 -6.59 27.16 0.18
CA GLY A 31 -7.18 28.52 0.11
C GLY A 31 -8.64 28.52 -0.32
N ILE A 32 -9.40 27.48 0.09
CA ILE A 32 -10.83 27.33 -0.23
C ILE A 32 -11.70 27.37 1.02
N GLU A 33 -12.99 27.72 0.85
CA GLU A 33 -13.95 27.81 1.94
C GLU A 33 -14.40 26.43 2.45
N ASP A 34 -14.73 26.37 3.75
CA ASP A 34 -15.31 25.20 4.37
C ASP A 34 -16.79 25.06 3.98
N ARG A 35 -17.14 23.98 3.31
CA ARG A 35 -18.52 23.65 2.91
C ARG A 35 -19.12 22.52 3.73
N HIS A 36 -18.30 21.58 4.18
CA HIS A 36 -18.71 20.47 5.03
C HIS A 36 -17.57 20.12 6.01
N PRO A 37 -17.86 19.87 7.31
CA PRO A 37 -16.81 19.69 8.31
C PRO A 37 -16.02 18.38 8.18
N LEU A 38 -16.59 17.34 7.54
CA LEU A 38 -16.05 16.00 7.55
C LEU A 38 -15.60 15.49 6.17
N VAL A 39 -15.95 16.19 5.09
CA VAL A 39 -15.61 15.76 3.72
C VAL A 39 -15.52 16.96 2.77
N ASN A 40 -14.66 16.86 1.77
CA ASN A 40 -14.67 17.79 0.64
C ASN A 40 -14.17 17.10 -0.64
N VAL A 41 -14.63 17.63 -1.77
CA VAL A 41 -14.16 17.29 -3.11
C VAL A 41 -13.60 18.56 -3.75
N LEU A 42 -12.42 18.44 -4.32
CA LEU A 42 -11.71 19.54 -4.95
C LEU A 42 -11.34 19.18 -6.38
N GLU A 43 -11.72 20.00 -7.33
CA GLU A 43 -11.18 19.98 -8.68
C GLU A 43 -9.99 20.94 -8.78
N GLY A 44 -8.87 20.48 -9.33
CA GLY A 44 -7.63 21.27 -9.40
C GLY A 44 -7.78 22.59 -10.16
N SER A 45 -8.74 22.69 -11.09
CA SER A 45 -9.09 23.92 -11.81
C SER A 45 -9.61 25.05 -10.88
N GLN A 46 -10.11 24.72 -9.70
CA GLN A 46 -10.56 25.68 -8.70
C GLN A 46 -9.41 26.39 -7.98
N ILE A 47 -8.19 25.82 -8.06
CA ILE A 47 -7.00 26.38 -7.44
C ILE A 47 -6.27 27.28 -8.45
N THR A 48 -6.37 28.59 -8.26
CA THR A 48 -5.82 29.59 -9.19
C THR A 48 -4.39 30.01 -8.85
N HIS A 49 -3.88 29.63 -7.68
CA HIS A 49 -2.53 29.98 -7.22
C HIS A 49 -1.61 28.75 -7.16
N PRO A 50 -0.30 28.93 -7.35
CA PRO A 50 0.67 27.84 -7.23
C PRO A 50 0.76 27.33 -5.79
N ILE A 51 0.86 26.02 -5.62
CA ILE A 51 0.98 25.34 -4.36
C ILE A 51 2.46 24.98 -4.08
N ARG A 52 2.95 25.23 -2.89
CA ARG A 52 4.31 24.85 -2.49
C ARG A 52 4.42 23.35 -2.26
N ASN A 53 5.53 22.78 -2.70
CA ASN A 53 5.87 21.41 -2.33
C ASN A 53 6.14 21.33 -0.83
N CYS A 54 5.48 20.40 -0.16
CA CYS A 54 5.74 20.05 1.24
C CYS A 54 5.27 18.63 1.53
N ARG A 55 5.88 18.00 2.53
CA ARG A 55 5.38 16.75 3.10
C ARG A 55 4.23 17.05 4.05
N LYS A 56 3.19 16.24 3.98
CA LYS A 56 1.98 16.36 4.80
C LYS A 56 1.76 15.07 5.57
N ASN A 57 1.52 15.18 6.87
CA ASN A 57 1.02 14.10 7.71
C ASN A 57 -0.50 14.22 7.75
N PHE A 58 -1.21 13.25 7.19
CA PHE A 58 -2.66 13.29 7.05
C PHE A 58 -3.36 12.59 8.23
N GLY A 59 -4.31 13.28 8.87
CA GLY A 59 -5.33 12.70 9.74
C GLY A 59 -6.60 12.29 8.99
N LEU A 60 -6.59 12.38 7.67
CA LEU A 60 -7.70 12.17 6.74
C LEU A 60 -7.42 10.99 5.81
N TYR A 61 -8.49 10.39 5.30
CA TYR A 61 -8.42 9.63 4.04
C TYR A 61 -8.39 10.60 2.88
N VAL A 62 -7.48 10.39 1.94
CA VAL A 62 -7.34 11.24 0.74
C VAL A 62 -7.21 10.37 -0.49
N ILE A 63 -7.95 10.72 -1.54
CA ILE A 63 -7.94 10.06 -2.84
C ILE A 63 -7.61 11.12 -3.90
N PHE A 64 -6.46 10.98 -4.53
CA PHE A 64 -6.01 11.87 -5.60
C PHE A 64 -6.20 11.20 -6.95
N LEU A 65 -6.99 11.80 -7.83
CA LEU A 65 -6.99 11.49 -9.26
C LEU A 65 -6.09 12.52 -9.96
N LYS A 66 -4.94 12.09 -10.44
CA LYS A 66 -3.95 12.94 -11.08
C LYS A 66 -4.12 12.98 -12.59
N ASP A 67 -4.13 14.18 -13.16
CA ASP A 67 -4.25 14.43 -14.59
C ASP A 67 -2.92 14.85 -15.27
N VAL A 68 -1.80 14.70 -14.58
CA VAL A 68 -0.49 15.17 -15.07
C VAL A 68 0.49 14.03 -15.15
N ARG A 69 1.24 13.97 -16.24
CA ARG A 69 2.50 13.22 -16.29
C ARG A 69 3.48 13.88 -15.33
N CYS A 70 3.60 13.34 -14.13
CA CYS A 70 4.60 13.76 -13.15
C CYS A 70 5.93 13.02 -13.40
N ALA A 71 6.39 12.97 -14.65
CA ALA A 71 7.66 12.32 -14.99
C ALA A 71 8.88 12.96 -14.32
N ASP A 72 8.78 14.25 -13.91
CA ASP A 72 9.94 15.00 -13.46
C ASP A 72 10.12 15.16 -11.96
N TYR A 73 9.16 14.80 -11.11
CA TYR A 73 9.17 15.25 -9.71
C TYR A 73 8.93 14.20 -8.61
N LEU A 74 8.65 12.93 -8.92
CA LEU A 74 8.45 11.90 -7.91
C LEU A 74 9.68 11.00 -7.78
N LYS A 75 10.72 11.50 -7.15
CA LYS A 75 11.79 10.63 -6.61
C LYS A 75 11.40 10.16 -5.21
N TYR A 76 10.90 8.95 -5.12
CA TYR A 76 10.76 8.23 -3.86
C TYR A 76 11.89 7.17 -3.82
N GLY A 77 12.96 7.45 -3.07
CA GLY A 77 14.14 6.60 -3.07
C GLY A 77 14.93 6.63 -4.39
N ARG A 78 15.44 5.49 -4.84
CA ARG A 78 16.29 5.34 -6.01
C ARG A 78 15.58 4.90 -7.29
N GLU A 79 14.26 4.73 -7.28
CA GLU A 79 13.51 4.21 -8.41
C GLU A 79 12.73 5.31 -9.15
N GLU A 80 12.82 5.30 -10.48
CA GLU A 80 12.03 6.15 -11.37
C GLU A 80 10.63 5.56 -11.52
N TYR A 81 9.59 6.39 -11.31
CA TYR A 81 8.20 5.99 -11.40
C TYR A 81 7.60 6.34 -12.74
N ASP A 82 6.96 5.36 -13.37
CA ASP A 82 6.11 5.57 -14.54
C ASP A 82 4.74 6.13 -14.10
N TYR A 83 4.72 7.43 -13.78
CA TYR A 83 3.50 8.16 -13.46
C TYR A 83 2.80 8.56 -14.74
N GLN A 84 1.91 7.71 -15.20
CA GLN A 84 1.05 8.04 -16.34
C GLN A 84 -0.13 8.91 -15.90
N GLU A 85 -0.73 9.65 -16.86
CA GLU A 85 -2.02 10.31 -16.68
C GLU A 85 -3.08 9.32 -16.20
N ASN A 86 -4.11 9.80 -15.50
CA ASN A 86 -5.22 9.03 -14.98
C ASN A 86 -4.84 8.03 -13.84
N THR A 87 -4.00 8.47 -12.95
CA THR A 87 -3.57 7.64 -11.80
C THR A 87 -4.31 8.04 -10.53
N LEU A 88 -4.91 7.06 -9.84
CA LEU A 88 -5.46 7.21 -8.49
C LEU A 88 -4.41 6.83 -7.44
N VAL A 89 -4.25 7.71 -6.45
CA VAL A 89 -3.41 7.51 -5.27
C VAL A 89 -4.27 7.63 -4.03
N PHE A 90 -4.07 6.72 -3.09
CA PHE A 90 -4.80 6.64 -1.83
C PHE A 90 -3.87 6.93 -0.67
N VAL A 91 -4.36 7.72 0.30
CA VAL A 91 -3.62 8.03 1.53
C VAL A 91 -4.56 7.78 2.71
N SER A 92 -4.11 7.02 3.69
CA SER A 92 -4.84 6.75 4.93
C SER A 92 -4.40 7.69 6.06
N PRO A 93 -5.23 7.88 7.11
CA PRO A 93 -4.83 8.62 8.29
C PRO A 93 -3.53 8.07 8.91
N GLY A 94 -2.65 8.98 9.32
CA GLY A 94 -1.32 8.66 9.88
C GLY A 94 -0.20 8.52 8.85
N GLN A 95 -0.49 8.58 7.55
CA GLN A 95 0.53 8.52 6.51
C GLN A 95 1.12 9.91 6.20
N VAL A 96 2.43 9.93 5.96
CA VAL A 96 3.14 11.11 5.45
C VAL A 96 3.26 11.01 3.93
N PHE A 97 2.70 11.99 3.23
CA PHE A 97 2.69 12.03 1.78
C PHE A 97 3.09 13.42 1.25
N GLY A 98 3.73 13.46 0.09
CA GLY A 98 4.13 14.69 -0.59
C GLY A 98 5.63 14.75 -0.86
N TYR A 99 6.10 15.90 -1.28
CA TYR A 99 7.48 16.14 -1.68
C TYR A 99 8.25 16.86 -0.57
N PRO A 100 9.58 16.69 -0.50
CA PRO A 100 10.41 17.55 0.35
C PRO A 100 10.18 19.03 0.01
N GLU A 101 10.28 19.89 1.00
CA GLU A 101 10.24 21.34 0.81
C GLU A 101 11.53 21.80 0.15
N ASP A 102 11.49 22.01 -1.16
CA ASP A 102 12.63 22.45 -1.99
C ASP A 102 12.45 23.89 -2.52
N GLY A 103 11.39 24.58 -2.09
CA GLY A 103 11.03 25.91 -2.56
C GLY A 103 10.27 25.92 -3.88
N SER A 104 10.10 24.77 -4.53
CA SER A 104 9.33 24.67 -5.77
C SER A 104 7.82 24.75 -5.54
N THR A 105 7.10 25.11 -6.58
CA THR A 105 5.64 25.16 -6.60
C THR A 105 5.09 24.37 -7.77
N TYR A 106 3.86 23.92 -7.65
CA TYR A 106 3.12 23.26 -8.71
C TYR A 106 1.70 23.82 -8.84
N GLN A 107 1.11 23.69 -10.01
CA GLN A 107 -0.30 23.97 -10.23
C GLN A 107 -1.10 22.70 -9.98
N ALA A 108 -2.11 22.78 -9.11
CA ALA A 108 -3.01 21.65 -8.86
C ALA A 108 -3.77 21.29 -10.14
N LYS A 109 -3.85 19.99 -10.44
CA LYS A 109 -4.61 19.42 -11.55
C LYS A 109 -5.25 18.12 -11.12
N GLY A 110 -6.35 17.75 -11.78
CA GLY A 110 -7.10 16.54 -11.45
C GLY A 110 -8.12 16.75 -10.33
N TRP A 111 -8.44 15.70 -9.59
CA TRP A 111 -9.47 15.70 -8.56
C TRP A 111 -8.89 15.18 -7.24
N CYS A 112 -9.43 15.69 -6.13
CA CYS A 112 -9.07 15.26 -4.80
C CYS A 112 -10.34 15.11 -3.94
N LEU A 113 -10.61 13.89 -3.47
CA LEU A 113 -11.61 13.62 -2.44
C LEU A 113 -10.87 13.40 -1.12
N TYR A 114 -11.28 14.07 -0.06
CA TYR A 114 -10.74 13.87 1.28
C TYR A 114 -11.82 13.92 2.35
N PHE A 115 -11.71 13.04 3.34
CA PHE A 115 -12.70 12.93 4.40
C PHE A 115 -12.10 12.47 5.72
N GLY A 116 -12.68 12.94 6.81
CA GLY A 116 -12.27 12.56 8.16
C GLY A 116 -12.81 11.19 8.57
N PRO A 117 -12.09 10.44 9.43
CA PRO A 117 -12.59 9.17 9.98
C PRO A 117 -13.96 9.31 10.68
N ASP A 118 -14.28 10.48 11.19
CA ASP A 118 -15.54 10.76 11.89
C ASP A 118 -16.77 10.67 10.97
N LEU A 119 -16.61 10.94 9.65
CA LEU A 119 -17.65 10.73 8.65
C LEU A 119 -18.13 9.27 8.61
N LEU A 120 -17.24 8.34 8.89
CA LEU A 120 -17.49 6.90 8.77
C LEU A 120 -18.19 6.31 10.00
N ARG A 121 -18.28 7.05 11.12
CA ARG A 121 -18.87 6.55 12.36
C ARG A 121 -20.35 6.19 12.16
N GLY A 122 -20.69 4.94 12.51
CA GLY A 122 -22.06 4.42 12.38
C GLY A 122 -22.49 4.05 10.96
N THR A 123 -21.66 4.26 9.94
CA THR A 123 -21.93 3.89 8.55
C THR A 123 -21.51 2.45 8.24
N GLN A 124 -22.00 1.88 7.13
CA GLN A 124 -21.53 0.59 6.63
C GLN A 124 -20.07 0.67 6.23
N LEU A 125 -19.67 1.68 5.49
CA LEU A 125 -18.29 1.91 5.08
C LEU A 125 -17.31 1.91 6.28
N GLY A 126 -17.72 2.51 7.42
CA GLY A 126 -16.90 2.55 8.62
C GLY A 126 -16.59 1.18 9.23
N ARG A 127 -17.41 0.16 8.96
CA ARG A 127 -17.19 -1.21 9.46
C ARG A 127 -16.11 -1.94 8.68
N HIS A 128 -15.95 -1.64 7.40
CA HIS A 128 -15.06 -2.36 6.49
C HIS A 128 -14.12 -1.47 5.65
N ILE A 129 -13.94 -0.21 6.00
CA ILE A 129 -12.97 0.68 5.32
C ILE A 129 -11.55 0.07 5.28
N LYS A 130 -11.21 -0.76 6.27
CA LYS A 130 -9.90 -1.44 6.36
C LYS A 130 -9.75 -2.59 5.36
N ASP A 131 -10.85 -3.07 4.78
CA ASP A 131 -10.82 -4.12 3.76
C ASP A 131 -10.35 -3.60 2.40
N TYR A 132 -10.42 -2.26 2.20
CA TYR A 132 -9.82 -1.59 1.04
C TYR A 132 -8.30 -1.45 1.26
N THR A 133 -7.57 -2.53 1.00
CA THR A 133 -6.13 -2.69 1.25
C THR A 133 -5.26 -1.67 0.53
N PHE A 134 -5.73 -1.14 -0.59
CA PHE A 134 -5.03 -0.16 -1.42
C PHE A 134 -4.79 1.20 -0.74
N PHE A 135 -5.44 1.52 0.38
CA PHE A 135 -5.08 2.66 1.21
C PHE A 135 -3.69 2.51 1.88
N SER A 136 -3.13 1.32 1.89
CA SER A 136 -1.80 1.03 2.44
C SER A 136 -0.78 0.61 1.38
N TYR A 137 -1.13 0.72 0.11
CA TYR A 137 -0.21 0.50 -0.99
C TYR A 137 0.80 1.65 -1.10
N ASN A 138 1.98 1.34 -1.62
CA ASN A 138 2.95 2.35 -1.96
C ASN A 138 2.49 3.18 -3.18
N VAL A 139 3.04 4.39 -3.32
CA VAL A 139 2.65 5.30 -4.41
C VAL A 139 2.90 4.70 -5.81
N HIS A 140 3.93 3.86 -5.96
CA HIS A 140 4.24 3.18 -7.23
C HIS A 140 3.30 1.99 -7.54
N GLU A 141 2.51 1.58 -6.57
CA GLU A 141 1.45 0.57 -6.71
C GLU A 141 0.09 1.22 -7.01
N ALA A 142 0.10 2.48 -7.43
CA ALA A 142 -1.09 3.26 -7.71
C ALA A 142 -1.98 2.63 -8.79
N LEU A 143 -3.26 2.94 -8.74
CA LEU A 143 -4.24 2.47 -9.71
C LEU A 143 -4.19 3.30 -11.00
N HIS A 144 -3.92 2.65 -12.11
CA HIS A 144 -3.98 3.25 -13.46
C HIS A 144 -5.34 3.00 -14.10
N LEU A 145 -6.02 4.07 -14.48
CA LEU A 145 -7.35 4.04 -15.04
C LEU A 145 -7.35 4.14 -16.56
N SER A 146 -8.25 3.41 -17.22
CA SER A 146 -8.65 3.73 -18.59
C SER A 146 -9.47 5.05 -18.62
N LEU A 147 -9.68 5.62 -19.78
CA LEU A 147 -10.49 6.84 -19.92
C LEU A 147 -11.90 6.66 -19.37
N GLN A 148 -12.54 5.54 -19.66
CA GLN A 148 -13.89 5.22 -19.16
C GLN A 148 -13.93 5.03 -17.64
N GLU A 149 -12.93 4.37 -17.07
CA GLU A 149 -12.81 4.20 -15.61
C GLU A 149 -12.59 5.54 -14.92
N ARG A 150 -11.77 6.41 -15.51
CA ARG A 150 -11.56 7.80 -15.04
C ARG A 150 -12.87 8.59 -14.99
N GLU A 151 -13.68 8.54 -16.05
CA GLU A 151 -14.99 9.19 -16.09
C GLU A 151 -15.89 8.67 -14.97
N THR A 152 -15.94 7.36 -14.77
CA THR A 152 -16.71 6.74 -13.67
C THR A 152 -16.29 7.29 -12.30
N ILE A 153 -15.01 7.43 -12.04
CA ILE A 153 -14.49 7.98 -10.78
C ILE A 153 -14.85 9.46 -10.62
N ILE A 154 -14.71 10.24 -11.69
CA ILE A 154 -15.09 11.66 -11.68
C ILE A 154 -16.58 11.83 -11.42
N ASP A 155 -17.43 11.02 -12.02
CA ASP A 155 -18.88 11.08 -11.79
C ASP A 155 -19.26 10.74 -10.33
N CYS A 156 -18.55 9.76 -9.71
CA CYS A 156 -18.71 9.51 -8.28
C CYS A 156 -18.28 10.72 -7.44
N MET A 157 -17.14 11.34 -7.75
CA MET A 157 -16.67 12.53 -7.03
C MET A 157 -17.64 13.72 -7.20
N LYS A 158 -18.18 13.95 -8.40
CA LYS A 158 -19.19 14.99 -8.65
C LYS A 158 -20.46 14.78 -7.82
N LYS A 159 -20.96 13.54 -7.73
CA LYS A 159 -22.13 13.22 -6.90
C LYS A 159 -21.90 13.54 -5.42
N ILE A 160 -20.70 13.27 -4.91
CA ILE A 160 -20.32 13.63 -3.54
C ILE A 160 -20.28 15.17 -3.39
N ASP A 161 -19.70 15.89 -4.35
CA ASP A 161 -19.63 17.35 -4.33
C ASP A 161 -21.01 18.01 -4.43
N GLU A 162 -21.92 17.44 -5.22
CA GLU A 162 -23.31 17.87 -5.31
C GLU A 162 -24.04 17.73 -3.98
N GLU A 163 -23.87 16.58 -3.28
CA GLU A 163 -24.47 16.37 -1.97
C GLU A 163 -23.92 17.34 -0.91
N ILE A 164 -22.61 17.63 -0.94
CA ILE A 164 -21.99 18.64 -0.08
C ILE A 164 -22.61 20.03 -0.33
N LYS A 165 -22.93 20.39 -1.56
CA LYS A 165 -23.52 21.68 -1.95
C LYS A 165 -24.99 21.81 -1.56
N ASN A 166 -25.74 20.71 -1.49
CA ASN A 166 -27.16 20.72 -1.15
C ASN A 166 -27.43 21.07 0.34
N GLY A 167 -26.40 21.17 1.16
CA GLY A 167 -26.48 21.45 2.58
C GLY A 167 -26.62 20.19 3.42
N THR A 168 -26.30 20.30 4.70
CA THR A 168 -26.23 19.14 5.62
C THR A 168 -27.61 18.89 6.27
N ASP A 169 -28.13 17.70 6.08
CA ASP A 169 -29.30 17.19 6.80
C ASP A 169 -28.98 15.86 7.52
N LYS A 170 -29.99 15.23 8.14
CA LYS A 170 -29.84 13.97 8.87
C LYS A 170 -29.44 12.77 7.99
N HIS A 171 -29.59 12.87 6.66
CA HIS A 171 -29.29 11.80 5.70
C HIS A 171 -27.95 12.00 4.98
N SER A 172 -27.44 13.24 4.93
CA SER A 172 -26.25 13.62 4.14
C SER A 172 -25.05 12.76 4.45
N ASN A 173 -24.73 12.51 5.73
CA ASN A 173 -23.58 11.66 6.08
C ASN A 173 -23.73 10.22 5.52
N THR A 174 -24.93 9.66 5.53
CA THR A 174 -25.17 8.32 5.01
C THR A 174 -25.08 8.29 3.50
N ILE A 175 -25.63 9.29 2.81
CA ILE A 175 -25.59 9.42 1.34
C ILE A 175 -24.13 9.59 0.89
N ILE A 176 -23.38 10.49 1.51
CA ILE A 176 -21.98 10.75 1.20
C ILE A 176 -21.14 9.48 1.45
N ALA A 177 -21.30 8.83 2.60
CA ALA A 177 -20.56 7.59 2.89
C ALA A 177 -20.86 6.48 1.89
N SER A 178 -22.12 6.33 1.46
CA SER A 178 -22.52 5.36 0.43
C SER A 178 -21.96 5.69 -0.94
N ALA A 179 -21.88 6.97 -1.29
CA ALA A 179 -21.25 7.41 -2.55
C ALA A 179 -19.72 7.18 -2.55
N ILE A 180 -19.06 7.40 -1.41
CA ILE A 180 -17.64 7.06 -1.22
C ILE A 180 -17.44 5.55 -1.32
N GLU A 181 -18.30 4.75 -0.68
CA GLU A 181 -18.24 3.28 -0.75
C GLU A 181 -18.39 2.78 -2.18
N LEU A 182 -19.31 3.35 -2.96
CA LEU A 182 -19.45 3.04 -4.38
C LEU A 182 -18.17 3.34 -5.17
N LEU A 183 -17.55 4.51 -4.94
CA LEU A 183 -16.27 4.87 -5.55
C LEU A 183 -15.18 3.87 -5.20
N LEU A 184 -15.07 3.47 -3.93
CA LEU A 184 -14.06 2.50 -3.48
C LEU A 184 -14.29 1.11 -4.08
N ASN A 185 -15.54 0.67 -4.22
CA ASN A 185 -15.90 -0.58 -4.88
C ASN A 185 -15.51 -0.59 -6.38
N TYR A 186 -15.65 0.57 -7.08
CA TYR A 186 -15.10 0.69 -8.44
C TYR A 186 -13.58 0.60 -8.44
N CYS A 187 -12.90 1.23 -7.49
CA CYS A 187 -11.44 1.14 -7.39
C CYS A 187 -10.98 -0.31 -7.17
N ASP A 188 -11.64 -1.08 -6.31
CA ASP A 188 -11.35 -2.49 -6.08
C ASP A 188 -11.46 -3.31 -7.37
N ARG A 189 -12.57 -3.13 -8.11
CA ARG A 189 -12.77 -3.75 -9.44
C ARG A 189 -11.65 -3.37 -10.42
N PHE A 190 -11.21 -2.11 -10.41
CA PHE A 190 -10.19 -1.64 -11.34
C PHE A 190 -8.79 -2.14 -10.96
N TYR A 191 -8.50 -2.33 -9.67
CA TYR A 191 -7.31 -3.05 -9.21
C TYR A 191 -7.34 -4.52 -9.66
N ASP A 192 -8.47 -5.20 -9.56
CA ASP A 192 -8.62 -6.56 -10.06
C ASP A 192 -8.30 -6.65 -11.55
N ARG A 193 -8.83 -5.73 -12.37
CA ARG A 193 -8.48 -5.63 -13.80
C ARG A 193 -6.98 -5.35 -13.97
N GLN A 194 -6.39 -4.44 -13.17
CA GLN A 194 -4.96 -4.10 -13.25
C GLN A 194 -4.07 -5.30 -12.95
N PHE A 195 -4.38 -6.10 -11.93
CA PHE A 195 -3.68 -7.35 -11.65
C PHE A 195 -3.76 -8.34 -12.83
N ILE A 196 -4.95 -8.47 -13.43
CA ILE A 196 -5.13 -9.35 -14.61
C ILE A 196 -4.30 -8.86 -15.82
N THR A 197 -4.29 -7.56 -16.09
CA THR A 197 -3.60 -6.99 -17.27
C THR A 197 -2.07 -6.99 -17.13
N ARG A 198 -1.57 -6.98 -15.89
CA ARG A 198 -0.12 -7.01 -15.58
C ARG A 198 0.44 -8.42 -15.39
N LYS A 199 -0.20 -9.46 -15.91
CA LYS A 199 0.20 -10.88 -15.75
C LYS A 199 1.69 -11.14 -15.93
N LYS A 200 2.36 -10.53 -16.93
CA LYS A 200 3.78 -10.75 -17.16
C LYS A 200 4.62 -10.22 -15.98
N ALA A 201 4.39 -8.97 -15.58
CA ALA A 201 5.10 -8.37 -14.44
C ALA A 201 4.80 -9.11 -13.12
N ASN A 202 3.55 -9.51 -12.90
CA ASN A 202 3.15 -10.29 -11.73
C ASN A 202 3.84 -11.66 -11.68
N LYS A 203 3.96 -12.33 -12.84
CA LYS A 203 4.67 -13.61 -12.96
C LYS A 203 6.16 -13.44 -12.66
N ASP A 204 6.77 -12.36 -13.12
CA ASP A 204 8.17 -12.04 -12.80
C ASP A 204 8.35 -11.81 -11.29
N ILE A 205 7.40 -11.15 -10.62
CA ILE A 205 7.40 -10.98 -9.16
C ILE A 205 7.26 -12.34 -8.46
N LEU A 206 6.36 -13.20 -8.92
CA LEU A 206 6.19 -14.55 -8.35
C LEU A 206 7.48 -15.37 -8.48
N THR A 207 8.12 -15.35 -9.65
CA THR A 207 9.41 -16.03 -9.87
C THR A 207 10.49 -15.52 -8.92
N ARG A 208 10.64 -14.19 -8.79
CA ARG A 208 11.59 -13.59 -7.84
C ARG A 208 11.25 -13.92 -6.39
N PHE A 209 9.99 -14.06 -6.04
CA PHE A 209 9.57 -14.51 -4.71
C PHE A 209 9.97 -15.96 -4.44
N GLU A 210 9.80 -16.85 -5.42
CA GLU A 210 10.25 -18.25 -5.31
C GLU A 210 11.77 -18.33 -5.12
N GLU A 211 12.53 -17.61 -5.93
CA GLU A 211 13.99 -17.49 -5.82
C GLU A 211 14.41 -16.96 -4.42
N LEU A 212 13.73 -15.92 -3.94
CA LEU A 212 13.97 -15.36 -2.60
C LEU A 212 13.76 -16.40 -1.50
N LEU A 213 12.71 -17.21 -1.58
CA LEU A 213 12.44 -18.28 -0.61
C LEU A 213 13.49 -19.40 -0.70
N ASP A 214 13.91 -19.77 -1.92
CA ASP A 214 14.95 -20.77 -2.11
C ASP A 214 16.29 -20.32 -1.53
N GLU A 215 16.71 -19.08 -1.79
CA GLU A 215 17.90 -18.48 -1.17
C GLU A 215 17.78 -18.39 0.35
N TYR A 216 16.60 -18.03 0.86
CA TYR A 216 16.38 -17.92 2.29
C TYR A 216 16.60 -19.26 3.00
N PHE A 217 15.98 -20.34 2.50
CA PHE A 217 16.03 -21.66 3.15
C PHE A 217 17.35 -22.41 2.91
N THR A 218 18.14 -22.03 1.90
CA THR A 218 19.48 -22.58 1.67
C THR A 218 20.57 -21.82 2.46
N SER A 219 20.25 -20.66 3.02
CA SER A 219 21.16 -19.82 3.79
C SER A 219 21.10 -20.11 5.30
N TRP A 220 21.87 -19.35 6.09
CA TRP A 220 21.82 -19.37 7.55
C TRP A 220 20.66 -18.52 8.13
N LYS A 221 19.93 -17.77 7.28
CA LYS A 221 18.86 -16.83 7.70
C LYS A 221 17.76 -17.49 8.55
N PRO A 222 17.21 -18.69 8.20
CA PRO A 222 16.18 -19.31 9.00
C PRO A 222 16.61 -19.57 10.46
N GLN A 223 17.84 -20.01 10.67
CA GLN A 223 18.38 -20.32 12.00
C GLN A 223 18.50 -19.07 12.88
N ARG A 224 18.78 -17.91 12.29
CA ARG A 224 18.98 -16.66 13.01
C ARG A 224 17.71 -15.83 13.14
N TYR A 225 16.87 -15.77 12.10
CA TYR A 225 15.73 -14.87 12.02
C TYR A 225 14.38 -15.59 12.05
N GLY A 226 14.39 -16.93 12.05
CA GLY A 226 13.16 -17.74 11.98
C GLY A 226 12.61 -17.87 10.57
N THR A 227 11.33 -18.17 10.46
CA THR A 227 10.65 -18.25 9.14
C THR A 227 10.45 -16.87 8.53
N PRO A 228 10.58 -16.70 7.20
CA PRO A 228 10.41 -15.38 6.56
C PRO A 228 8.97 -14.89 6.73
N THR A 229 8.82 -13.63 7.11
CA THR A 229 7.51 -12.97 7.20
C THR A 229 7.07 -12.42 5.85
N VAL A 230 5.76 -12.24 5.65
CA VAL A 230 5.21 -11.57 4.45
C VAL A 230 5.82 -10.18 4.29
N ALA A 231 5.97 -9.43 5.40
CA ALA A 231 6.59 -8.10 5.37
C ALA A 231 8.04 -8.13 4.90
N TYR A 232 8.84 -9.11 5.37
CA TYR A 232 10.21 -9.31 4.90
C TYR A 232 10.26 -9.62 3.39
N CYS A 233 9.41 -10.53 2.91
CA CYS A 233 9.38 -10.89 1.49
C CYS A 233 8.97 -9.70 0.60
N ALA A 234 7.97 -8.94 1.04
CA ALA A 234 7.51 -7.74 0.33
C ALA A 234 8.63 -6.68 0.26
N ASP A 235 9.33 -6.42 1.38
CA ASP A 235 10.46 -5.47 1.44
C ASP A 235 11.58 -5.85 0.47
N GLN A 236 11.96 -7.14 0.42
CA GLN A 236 12.99 -7.63 -0.50
C GLN A 236 12.58 -7.51 -1.99
N LEU A 237 11.29 -7.49 -2.26
CA LEU A 237 10.72 -7.31 -3.60
C LEU A 237 10.36 -5.84 -3.90
N HIS A 238 10.63 -4.92 -2.96
CA HIS A 238 10.31 -3.49 -3.03
C HIS A 238 8.81 -3.21 -3.19
N LEU A 239 7.97 -4.03 -2.54
CA LEU A 239 6.51 -3.91 -2.55
C LEU A 239 5.97 -3.62 -1.15
N SER A 240 4.79 -2.99 -1.07
CA SER A 240 4.04 -2.92 0.18
C SER A 240 3.53 -4.32 0.57
N PRO A 241 3.49 -4.65 1.88
CA PRO A 241 3.02 -5.97 2.32
C PRO A 241 1.62 -6.33 1.85
N ASN A 242 0.72 -5.35 1.77
CA ASN A 242 -0.66 -5.57 1.34
C ASN A 242 -0.75 -5.79 -0.17
N TYR A 243 -0.09 -4.95 -0.99
CA TYR A 243 -0.04 -5.17 -2.44
C TYR A 243 0.57 -6.52 -2.79
N PHE A 244 1.70 -6.87 -2.15
CA PHE A 244 2.34 -8.18 -2.32
C PHE A 244 1.39 -9.33 -1.93
N GLY A 245 0.69 -9.21 -0.79
CA GLY A 245 -0.28 -10.22 -0.34
C GLY A 245 -1.42 -10.41 -1.33
N ASP A 246 -1.99 -9.31 -1.84
CA ASP A 246 -3.08 -9.33 -2.82
C ASP A 246 -2.61 -9.90 -4.17
N LEU A 247 -1.41 -9.51 -4.64
CA LEU A 247 -0.80 -10.06 -5.85
C LEU A 247 -0.62 -11.58 -5.75
N ILE A 248 0.01 -12.08 -4.68
CA ILE A 248 0.24 -13.53 -4.51
C ILE A 248 -1.09 -14.28 -4.44
N LYS A 249 -2.09 -13.73 -3.74
CA LYS A 249 -3.42 -14.34 -3.66
C LYS A 249 -4.12 -14.40 -5.02
N LYS A 250 -4.00 -13.36 -5.85
CA LYS A 250 -4.57 -13.34 -7.22
C LYS A 250 -3.86 -14.32 -8.16
N GLU A 251 -2.53 -14.40 -8.10
CA GLU A 251 -1.75 -15.27 -9.00
C GLU A 251 -1.82 -16.75 -8.62
N THR A 252 -1.90 -17.07 -7.30
CA THR A 252 -1.76 -18.45 -6.81
C THR A 252 -3.01 -19.02 -6.16
N GLY A 253 -4.01 -18.20 -5.84
CA GLY A 253 -5.18 -18.57 -5.06
C GLY A 253 -4.89 -18.76 -3.56
N LYS A 254 -3.64 -18.61 -3.10
CA LYS A 254 -3.20 -18.76 -1.72
C LYS A 254 -2.74 -17.42 -1.16
N SER A 255 -2.96 -17.18 0.12
CA SER A 255 -2.32 -16.04 0.77
C SER A 255 -0.78 -16.18 0.74
N ALA A 256 -0.06 -15.05 0.79
CA ALA A 256 1.40 -15.07 0.82
C ALA A 256 1.94 -15.87 2.02
N GLN A 257 1.24 -15.83 3.18
CA GLN A 257 1.58 -16.63 4.36
C GLN A 257 1.43 -18.13 4.10
N GLU A 258 0.34 -18.56 3.44
CA GLU A 258 0.12 -19.97 3.08
C GLU A 258 1.15 -20.44 2.05
N TYR A 259 1.55 -19.56 1.13
CA TYR A 259 2.60 -19.86 0.15
C TYR A 259 3.95 -20.13 0.82
N VAL A 260 4.38 -19.24 1.73
CA VAL A 260 5.60 -19.43 2.53
C VAL A 260 5.54 -20.74 3.33
N GLN A 261 4.41 -21.03 4.00
CA GLN A 261 4.23 -22.27 4.74
C GLN A 261 4.30 -23.52 3.84
N GLY A 262 3.72 -23.46 2.65
CA GLY A 262 3.85 -24.53 1.65
C GLY A 262 5.30 -24.80 1.30
N LYS A 263 6.08 -23.76 0.99
CA LYS A 263 7.51 -23.89 0.66
C LYS A 263 8.32 -24.49 1.82
N ILE A 264 8.04 -24.08 3.07
CA ILE A 264 8.67 -24.69 4.26
C ILE A 264 8.39 -26.19 4.33
N MET A 265 7.15 -26.60 4.06
CA MET A 265 6.77 -28.02 4.12
C MET A 265 7.42 -28.82 2.98
N ASP A 266 7.56 -28.27 1.79
CA ASP A 266 8.22 -28.95 0.68
C ASP A 266 9.73 -29.08 0.95
N THR A 267 10.39 -28.02 1.41
CA THR A 267 11.80 -28.11 1.85
C THR A 267 11.97 -29.12 3.00
N ALA A 268 11.00 -29.19 3.93
CA ALA A 268 11.02 -30.17 5.02
C ALA A 268 10.96 -31.62 4.50
N LYS A 269 10.10 -31.89 3.52
CA LYS A 269 9.99 -33.23 2.91
C LYS A 269 11.33 -33.65 2.26
N ASP A 270 11.97 -32.73 1.53
CA ASP A 270 13.27 -32.99 0.90
C ASP A 270 14.34 -33.34 1.93
N LEU A 271 14.43 -32.55 3.03
CA LEU A 271 15.38 -32.79 4.11
C LEU A 271 15.09 -34.10 4.89
N LEU A 272 13.82 -34.47 4.99
CA LEU A 272 13.42 -35.72 5.65
C LEU A 272 13.80 -36.95 4.82
N VAL A 273 13.64 -36.89 3.51
CA VAL A 273 14.01 -37.97 2.56
C VAL A 273 15.53 -38.17 2.53
N LEU A 274 16.30 -37.08 2.53
CA LEU A 274 17.77 -37.16 2.59
C LEU A 274 18.31 -37.88 3.86
N ASN A 275 17.52 -37.97 4.90
CA ASN A 275 17.79 -38.68 6.16
C ASN A 275 19.15 -38.38 6.83
N GLN A 276 19.73 -37.22 6.58
CA GLN A 276 21.03 -36.80 7.10
C GLN A 276 20.95 -36.05 8.43
N LYS A 277 19.76 -35.54 8.78
CA LYS A 277 19.53 -34.69 9.97
C LYS A 277 18.41 -35.25 10.83
N SER A 278 18.49 -35.03 12.12
CA SER A 278 17.40 -35.34 13.05
C SER A 278 16.20 -34.41 12.79
N ILE A 279 15.01 -34.78 13.28
CA ILE A 279 13.81 -33.93 13.17
C ILE A 279 14.02 -32.56 13.82
N SER A 280 14.77 -32.51 14.94
CA SER A 280 15.08 -31.27 15.64
C SER A 280 16.02 -30.39 14.81
N GLU A 281 17.04 -30.92 14.20
CA GLU A 281 17.96 -30.19 13.31
C GLU A 281 17.24 -29.64 12.06
N ILE A 282 16.32 -30.43 11.50
CA ILE A 282 15.48 -29.95 10.39
C ILE A 282 14.59 -28.79 10.85
N ALA A 283 13.94 -28.91 12.01
CA ALA A 283 13.12 -27.84 12.55
C ALA A 283 13.91 -26.54 12.74
N TYR A 284 15.11 -26.61 13.31
CA TYR A 284 15.99 -25.43 13.46
C TYR A 284 16.50 -24.91 12.11
N ALA A 285 16.84 -25.77 11.17
CA ALA A 285 17.27 -25.40 9.83
C ALA A 285 16.16 -24.66 9.05
N LEU A 286 14.89 -24.96 9.36
CA LEU A 286 13.71 -24.29 8.75
C LEU A 286 13.23 -23.06 9.55
N GLY A 287 13.92 -22.70 10.64
CA GLY A 287 13.61 -21.49 11.40
C GLY A 287 12.60 -21.67 12.54
N TYR A 288 12.26 -22.89 12.91
CA TYR A 288 11.41 -23.12 14.09
C TYR A 288 12.24 -23.07 15.37
N GLN A 289 11.82 -22.27 16.34
CA GLN A 289 12.47 -22.20 17.66
C GLN A 289 12.31 -23.49 18.46
N TYR A 290 11.20 -24.21 18.27
CA TYR A 290 10.87 -25.44 18.99
C TYR A 290 10.43 -26.53 18.00
N PRO A 291 11.10 -27.70 18.01
CA PRO A 291 10.78 -28.82 17.10
C PRO A 291 9.34 -29.34 17.20
N GLN A 292 8.68 -29.19 18.35
CA GLN A 292 7.28 -29.55 18.50
C GLN A 292 6.33 -28.68 17.64
N TYR A 293 6.63 -27.40 17.43
CA TYR A 293 5.83 -26.54 16.56
C TYR A 293 5.99 -26.93 15.10
N PHE A 294 7.20 -27.25 14.68
CA PHE A 294 7.46 -27.84 13.37
C PHE A 294 6.67 -29.12 13.15
N SER A 295 6.76 -30.09 14.10
CA SER A 295 6.07 -31.39 13.97
C SER A 295 4.55 -31.23 13.88
N ARG A 296 3.96 -30.30 14.63
CA ARG A 296 2.52 -29.97 14.54
C ARG A 296 2.15 -29.34 13.20
N ALA A 297 2.94 -28.36 12.74
CA ALA A 297 2.72 -27.70 11.46
C ALA A 297 2.84 -28.70 10.29
N PHE A 298 3.86 -29.55 10.31
CA PHE A 298 4.07 -30.58 9.32
C PHE A 298 2.91 -31.58 9.29
N LYS A 299 2.50 -32.12 10.47
CA LYS A 299 1.34 -33.03 10.55
C LYS A 299 0.06 -32.40 10.03
N LYS A 300 -0.16 -31.11 10.34
CA LYS A 300 -1.34 -30.38 9.85
C LYS A 300 -1.34 -30.24 8.33
N ALA A 301 -0.17 -29.98 7.73
CA ALA A 301 -0.04 -29.72 6.30
C ALA A 301 0.05 -31.00 5.47
N VAL A 302 0.75 -32.04 5.98
CA VAL A 302 1.08 -33.27 5.23
C VAL A 302 0.22 -34.46 5.62
N GLY A 303 -0.49 -34.38 6.77
CA GLY A 303 -1.38 -35.45 7.25
C GLY A 303 -0.69 -36.51 8.14
N CYS A 304 0.65 -36.54 8.20
CA CYS A 304 1.42 -37.44 9.04
C CYS A 304 2.56 -36.71 9.75
N THR A 305 3.12 -37.31 10.80
CA THR A 305 4.26 -36.74 11.51
C THR A 305 5.54 -36.78 10.66
N PRO A 306 6.55 -35.93 10.92
CA PRO A 306 7.84 -35.99 10.23
C PRO A 306 8.51 -37.39 10.33
N ASN A 307 8.41 -38.06 11.48
CA ASN A 307 8.95 -39.43 11.64
C ASN A 307 8.20 -40.44 10.76
N GLU A 308 6.87 -40.40 10.77
CA GLU A 308 6.04 -41.28 9.91
C GLU A 308 6.33 -41.04 8.43
N PHE A 309 6.52 -39.76 8.03
CA PHE A 309 6.88 -39.41 6.66
C PHE A 309 8.25 -39.98 6.26
N ARG A 310 9.25 -39.83 7.13
CA ARG A 310 10.61 -40.35 6.93
C ARG A 310 10.65 -41.87 6.77
N LEU A 311 9.82 -42.60 7.57
CA LEU A 311 9.77 -44.07 7.52
C LEU A 311 9.07 -44.61 6.28
N ARG A 312 8.27 -43.78 5.56
CA ARG A 312 7.53 -44.19 4.36
C ARG A 312 8.31 -43.93 3.07
N ASN A 313 9.32 -43.09 3.13
CA ASN A 313 10.12 -42.67 1.99
C ASN A 313 11.62 -42.95 2.25
#